data_126d8456191a8cba4b43e1d7aca33741
#
_entry.id   126d8456191a8cba4b43e1d7aca33741
#
_cell.length_a   1.000
_cell.length_b   1.000
_cell.length_c   1.000
_cell.angle_alpha   90.00
_cell.angle_beta   90.00
_cell.angle_gamma   90.00
#
_symmetry.space_group_name_H-M   'P 1'
#
loop_
_entity.id
_entity.type
_entity.pdbx_description
1 polymer ?
#
loop_
_entity_poly.entity_id
_entity_poly.type
_entity_poly.pdbx_seq_one_letter_code
_entity_poly.pdbx_strand_id
1 'polypeptide(L)'
;GSYRFISRRAVSLVDPRGEAGFTYPVVEYGQPDPLLQPSSAATGLVVYRDDLIPQLANLVLFGDNPSGEVFFFDADTLPSGGQASIRRVLLRSGGETKTLLEMIQHANQMQGRDVAQRADLRFGSGPSGHVYLLNKRDGIIRRLTR
;
A
#
# COMPACT_ATOMS: atom_id res chain seq x y z
N GLY A 1 -19.81 -17.55 -1.58
CA GLY A 1 -18.58 -17.77 -0.84
C GLY A 1 -18.82 -17.61 0.65
N SER A 2 -18.49 -18.62 1.43
CA SER A 2 -18.61 -18.55 2.89
C SER A 2 -17.35 -17.92 3.46
N TYR A 3 -17.52 -16.83 4.21
CA TYR A 3 -16.45 -16.24 4.99
C TYR A 3 -16.35 -16.99 6.32
N ARG A 4 -15.19 -17.59 6.59
CA ARG A 4 -14.88 -18.07 7.94
C ARG A 4 -14.28 -16.92 8.74
N PHE A 5 -14.99 -16.45 9.75
CA PHE A 5 -14.39 -15.62 10.77
C PHE A 5 -13.51 -16.49 11.66
N ILE A 6 -12.20 -16.35 11.54
CA ILE A 6 -11.27 -16.98 12.46
C ILE A 6 -11.37 -16.17 13.76
N SER A 7 -11.93 -16.78 14.82
CA SER A 7 -11.88 -16.14 16.13
C SER A 7 -10.40 -16.01 16.56
N ARG A 8 -10.06 -14.97 17.34
CA ARG A 8 -8.70 -14.73 17.84
C ARG A 8 -8.05 -15.92 18.59
N ARG A 9 -8.79 -17.02 18.79
CA ARG A 9 -8.34 -18.23 19.51
C ARG A 9 -8.03 -19.43 18.60
N ALA A 10 -8.29 -19.33 17.30
CA ALA A 10 -8.07 -20.43 16.36
C ALA A 10 -7.16 -19.97 15.22
N VAL A 11 -5.89 -19.74 15.52
CA VAL A 11 -4.87 -19.67 14.47
C VAL A 11 -4.56 -21.11 14.08
N SER A 12 -4.95 -21.52 12.87
CA SER A 12 -4.45 -22.77 12.31
C SER A 12 -2.95 -22.66 12.15
N LEU A 13 -2.19 -23.50 12.82
CA LEU A 13 -0.74 -23.61 12.62
C LEU A 13 -0.38 -24.42 11.37
N VAL A 14 -1.38 -24.93 10.67
CA VAL A 14 -1.21 -25.66 9.41
C VAL A 14 -1.24 -24.64 8.28
N ASP A 15 -0.21 -24.61 7.45
CA ASP A 15 -0.20 -23.80 6.23
C ASP A 15 -1.35 -24.29 5.30
N PRO A 16 -2.39 -23.49 5.10
CA PRO A 16 -3.53 -23.91 4.32
C PRO A 16 -3.24 -23.88 2.81
N ARG A 17 -2.04 -23.52 2.38
CA ARG A 17 -1.64 -23.53 0.97
C ARG A 17 -1.73 -24.94 0.42
N GLY A 18 -2.54 -25.09 -0.64
CA GLY A 18 -2.86 -26.40 -1.23
C GLY A 18 -4.21 -26.98 -0.81
N GLU A 19 -4.95 -26.37 0.12
CA GLU A 19 -6.34 -26.76 0.35
C GLU A 19 -7.22 -26.42 -0.88
N ALA A 20 -7.95 -27.40 -1.39
CA ALA A 20 -8.87 -27.20 -2.49
C ALA A 20 -9.97 -26.19 -2.11
N GLY A 21 -10.26 -25.25 -3.01
CA GLY A 21 -11.32 -24.26 -2.84
C GLY A 21 -10.89 -22.93 -2.22
N PHE A 22 -9.60 -22.74 -1.92
CA PHE A 22 -9.05 -21.45 -1.51
C PHE A 22 -8.21 -20.83 -2.61
N THR A 23 -8.33 -19.51 -2.78
CA THR A 23 -7.40 -18.69 -3.57
C THR A 23 -6.46 -18.00 -2.62
N TYR A 24 -5.16 -18.25 -2.78
CA TYR A 24 -4.13 -17.66 -1.94
C TYR A 24 -3.67 -16.32 -2.47
N PRO A 25 -3.20 -15.42 -1.58
CA PRO A 25 -2.66 -14.14 -2.01
C PRO A 25 -1.41 -14.34 -2.87
N VAL A 26 -1.29 -13.53 -3.92
CA VAL A 26 -0.11 -13.53 -4.80
C VAL A 26 1.12 -12.90 -4.13
N VAL A 27 0.91 -12.02 -3.15
CA VAL A 27 1.95 -11.48 -2.27
C VAL A 27 1.42 -11.39 -0.84
N GLU A 28 2.32 -11.52 0.12
CA GLU A 28 2.01 -11.38 1.55
C GLU A 28 3.25 -10.87 2.29
N TYR A 29 3.05 -10.11 3.36
CA TYR A 29 4.15 -9.64 4.20
C TYR A 29 3.78 -9.74 5.68
N GLY A 30 4.82 -9.89 6.51
CA GLY A 30 4.66 -10.03 7.95
C GLY A 30 4.27 -8.72 8.63
N GLN A 31 3.38 -8.79 9.62
CA GLN A 31 3.06 -7.62 10.44
C GLN A 31 4.26 -7.08 11.24
N PRO A 32 5.22 -7.90 11.68
CA PRO A 32 6.41 -7.40 12.38
C PRO A 32 7.53 -6.93 11.44
N ASP A 33 7.23 -6.65 10.17
CA ASP A 33 8.23 -6.11 9.25
C ASP A 33 8.81 -4.80 9.79
N PRO A 34 10.15 -4.65 9.90
CA PRO A 34 10.78 -3.46 10.49
C PRO A 34 10.42 -2.14 9.81
N LEU A 35 10.12 -2.17 8.50
CA LEU A 35 9.73 -0.98 7.74
C LEU A 35 8.33 -0.47 8.15
N LEU A 36 7.48 -1.36 8.67
CA LEU A 36 6.06 -1.09 8.91
C LEU A 36 5.71 -0.91 10.39
N GLN A 37 6.71 -0.91 11.28
CA GLN A 37 6.50 -0.73 12.72
C GLN A 37 5.92 0.67 13.04
N PRO A 38 5.10 0.79 14.10
CA PRO A 38 4.71 -0.25 15.06
C PRO A 38 3.47 -1.07 14.66
N SER A 39 2.87 -0.81 13.52
CA SER A 39 1.69 -1.53 13.04
C SER A 39 1.62 -1.54 11.53
N SER A 40 1.08 -2.60 10.96
CA SER A 40 0.88 -2.74 9.52
C SER A 40 -0.54 -3.14 9.18
N ALA A 41 -1.02 -2.64 8.04
CA ALA A 41 -2.30 -3.00 7.46
C ALA A 41 -2.30 -2.72 5.96
N ALA A 42 -2.32 -3.75 5.15
CA ALA A 42 -2.40 -3.61 3.70
C ALA A 42 -3.65 -2.81 3.29
N THR A 43 -3.48 -1.91 2.35
CA THR A 43 -4.55 -1.05 1.86
C THR A 43 -4.43 -0.77 0.38
N GLY A 44 -5.60 -0.63 -0.27
CA GLY A 44 -5.69 -0.32 -1.68
C GLY A 44 -5.12 -1.41 -2.57
N LEU A 45 -5.59 -1.45 -3.77
CA LEU A 45 -5.01 -2.24 -4.84
C LEU A 45 -5.43 -1.56 -6.14
N VAL A 46 -4.45 -1.15 -6.93
CA VAL A 46 -4.71 -0.53 -8.23
C VAL A 46 -3.65 -0.98 -9.23
N VAL A 47 -4.08 -1.35 -10.43
CA VAL A 47 -3.15 -1.60 -11.54
C VAL A 47 -2.92 -0.27 -12.26
N TYR A 48 -1.65 0.17 -12.34
CA TYR A 48 -1.31 1.39 -13.04
C TYR A 48 -1.41 1.20 -14.55
N ARG A 49 -2.28 1.97 -15.19
CA ARG A 49 -2.58 1.89 -16.62
C ARG A 49 -2.37 3.22 -17.37
N ASP A 50 -1.83 4.23 -16.68
CA ASP A 50 -1.56 5.54 -17.24
C ASP A 50 -0.17 5.56 -17.92
N ASP A 51 -0.03 6.35 -18.99
CA ASP A 51 1.21 6.52 -19.73
C ASP A 51 2.14 7.59 -19.11
N LEU A 52 1.66 8.36 -18.15
CA LEU A 52 2.42 9.46 -17.52
C LEU A 52 3.68 9.00 -16.80
N ILE A 53 3.66 7.79 -16.23
CA ILE A 53 4.80 7.19 -15.53
C ILE A 53 5.07 5.81 -16.13
N PRO A 54 5.78 5.72 -17.27
CA PRO A 54 6.00 4.44 -17.96
C PRO A 54 6.63 3.36 -17.08
N GLN A 55 7.42 3.76 -16.07
CA GLN A 55 8.06 2.83 -15.13
C GLN A 55 7.07 2.12 -14.20
N LEU A 56 5.83 2.64 -14.08
CA LEU A 56 4.76 2.02 -13.30
C LEU A 56 3.77 1.24 -14.18
N ALA A 57 3.91 1.29 -15.50
CA ALA A 57 3.00 0.61 -16.41
C ALA A 57 2.89 -0.89 -16.09
N ASN A 58 1.66 -1.38 -16.01
CA ASN A 58 1.34 -2.76 -15.64
C ASN A 58 1.82 -3.23 -14.25
N LEU A 59 2.12 -2.31 -13.35
CA LEU A 59 2.40 -2.66 -11.96
C LEU A 59 1.13 -2.60 -11.11
N VAL A 60 0.97 -3.56 -10.22
CA VAL A 60 -0.02 -3.50 -9.15
C VAL A 60 0.57 -2.65 -8.04
N LEU A 61 -0.09 -1.54 -7.74
CA LEU A 61 0.26 -0.68 -6.61
C LEU A 61 -0.65 -0.99 -5.42
N PHE A 62 -0.07 -1.07 -4.26
CA PHE A 62 -0.76 -1.18 -2.99
C PHE A 62 0.05 -0.48 -1.90
N GLY A 63 -0.44 -0.42 -0.68
CA GLY A 63 0.30 0.27 0.36
C GLY A 63 0.02 -0.26 1.75
N ASP A 64 0.73 0.30 2.70
CA ASP A 64 0.49 0.10 4.12
C ASP A 64 -0.23 1.32 4.70
N ASN A 65 -1.40 1.08 5.28
CA ASN A 65 -2.27 2.15 5.75
C ASN A 65 -1.64 3.02 6.86
N PRO A 66 -1.04 2.44 7.92
CA PRO A 66 -0.45 3.23 8.97
C PRO A 66 0.80 3.99 8.57
N SER A 67 1.77 3.33 7.95
CA SER A 67 3.07 3.90 7.61
C SER A 67 3.01 4.84 6.41
N GLY A 68 2.05 4.64 5.50
CA GLY A 68 1.99 5.38 4.25
C GLY A 68 3.01 4.93 3.21
N GLU A 69 3.62 3.78 3.41
CA GLU A 69 4.49 3.15 2.43
C GLU A 69 3.67 2.68 1.22
N VAL A 70 4.24 2.83 0.04
CA VAL A 70 3.66 2.38 -1.22
C VAL A 70 4.53 1.29 -1.81
N PHE A 71 3.90 0.22 -2.24
CA PHE A 71 4.55 -0.97 -2.79
C PHE A 71 4.00 -1.31 -4.16
N PHE A 72 4.77 -2.12 -4.88
CA PHE A 72 4.33 -2.67 -6.16
C PHE A 72 4.85 -4.09 -6.39
N PHE A 73 4.16 -4.78 -7.30
CA PHE A 73 4.63 -6.00 -7.97
C PHE A 73 4.11 -6.01 -9.41
N ASP A 74 4.66 -6.90 -10.24
CA ASP A 74 4.32 -7.02 -11.65
C ASP A 74 2.91 -7.62 -11.82
N ALA A 75 2.05 -6.96 -12.61
CA ALA A 75 0.71 -7.46 -12.92
C ALA A 75 0.69 -8.48 -14.07
N ASP A 76 1.69 -8.44 -14.94
CA ASP A 76 1.80 -9.35 -16.09
C ASP A 76 2.44 -10.69 -15.69
N THR A 77 3.23 -10.68 -14.62
CA THR A 77 3.85 -11.88 -14.03
C THR A 77 3.55 -11.94 -12.54
N LEU A 78 2.36 -12.48 -12.21
CA LEU A 78 1.92 -12.53 -10.82
C LEU A 78 2.83 -13.40 -9.95
N PRO A 79 3.24 -12.91 -8.78
CA PRO A 79 3.96 -13.71 -7.80
C PRO A 79 3.14 -14.90 -7.28
N SER A 80 3.82 -15.89 -6.73
CA SER A 80 3.21 -17.11 -6.18
C SER A 80 3.15 -17.15 -4.66
N GLY A 81 3.18 -15.99 -4.00
CA GLY A 81 3.14 -15.84 -2.54
C GLY A 81 4.40 -15.19 -1.96
N GLY A 82 4.36 -14.94 -0.65
CA GLY A 82 5.44 -14.33 0.11
C GLY A 82 5.72 -12.87 -0.24
N GLN A 83 6.80 -12.30 0.31
CA GLN A 83 7.14 -10.88 0.12
C GLN A 83 8.33 -10.64 -0.83
N ALA A 84 8.97 -11.70 -1.34
CA ALA A 84 10.20 -11.57 -2.14
C ALA A 84 10.02 -10.74 -3.43
N SER A 85 8.81 -10.72 -3.99
CA SER A 85 8.45 -9.96 -5.20
C SER A 85 7.94 -8.55 -4.92
N ILE A 86 7.72 -8.19 -3.67
CA ILE A 86 7.27 -6.84 -3.29
C ILE A 86 8.44 -5.87 -3.44
N ARG A 87 8.17 -4.74 -4.08
CA ARG A 87 9.11 -3.63 -4.23
C ARG A 87 8.49 -2.36 -3.68
N ARG A 88 9.32 -1.45 -3.20
CA ARG A 88 8.90 -0.16 -2.63
C ARG A 88 8.90 0.93 -3.69
N VAL A 89 7.84 1.72 -3.73
CA VAL A 89 7.81 2.97 -4.50
C VAL A 89 8.42 4.08 -3.64
N LEU A 90 9.49 4.70 -4.13
CA LEU A 90 10.10 5.86 -3.49
C LEU A 90 9.41 7.13 -4.01
N LEU A 91 8.57 7.73 -3.17
CA LEU A 91 7.88 8.96 -3.51
C LEU A 91 8.85 10.16 -3.42
N ARG A 92 8.70 11.14 -4.32
CA ARG A 92 9.47 12.38 -4.27
C ARG A 92 8.53 13.58 -4.12
N SER A 93 8.94 14.52 -3.27
CA SER A 93 8.23 15.78 -3.08
C SER A 93 9.22 16.88 -2.77
N GLY A 94 9.14 17.99 -3.53
CA GLY A 94 10.10 19.10 -3.37
C GLY A 94 11.56 18.72 -3.63
N GLY A 95 11.80 17.71 -4.49
CA GLY A 95 13.16 17.23 -4.79
C GLY A 95 13.71 16.17 -3.82
N GLU A 96 13.03 15.89 -2.73
CA GLU A 96 13.43 14.93 -1.70
C GLU A 96 12.59 13.66 -1.75
N THR A 97 13.20 12.52 -1.40
CA THR A 97 12.49 11.26 -1.21
C THR A 97 11.82 11.28 0.17
N LYS A 98 10.50 11.06 0.19
CA LYS A 98 9.67 11.10 1.40
C LYS A 98 8.62 10.00 1.36
N THR A 99 8.29 9.45 2.52
CA THR A 99 7.08 8.65 2.67
C THR A 99 5.82 9.53 2.63
N LEU A 100 4.67 8.96 2.39
CA LEU A 100 3.42 9.72 2.50
C LEU A 100 3.23 10.29 3.91
N LEU A 101 3.62 9.54 4.96
CA LEU A 101 3.53 10.02 6.33
C LEU A 101 4.39 11.27 6.56
N GLU A 102 5.63 11.30 6.08
CA GLU A 102 6.49 12.47 6.18
C GLU A 102 5.93 13.69 5.44
N MET A 103 5.31 13.47 4.25
CA MET A 103 4.62 14.55 3.53
C MET A 103 3.42 15.09 4.31
N ILE A 104 2.64 14.21 4.96
CA ILE A 104 1.51 14.59 5.81
C ILE A 104 2.00 15.38 7.02
N GLN A 105 3.04 14.89 7.70
CA GLN A 105 3.62 15.54 8.86
C GLN A 105 4.10 16.96 8.54
N HIS A 106 4.80 17.11 7.42
CA HIS A 106 5.22 18.42 6.94
C HIS A 106 4.02 19.34 6.66
N ALA A 107 2.98 18.85 5.99
CA ALA A 107 1.78 19.63 5.72
C ALA A 107 1.03 20.02 7.02
N ASN A 108 0.95 19.12 8.01
CA ASN A 108 0.38 19.43 9.32
C ASN A 108 1.14 20.55 10.01
N GLN A 109 2.48 20.50 10.01
CA GLN A 109 3.33 21.56 10.58
C GLN A 109 3.07 22.90 9.91
N MET A 110 3.05 22.93 8.56
CA MET A 110 2.77 24.16 7.81
C MET A 110 1.38 24.73 8.06
N GLN A 111 0.41 23.88 8.42
CA GLN A 111 -0.97 24.26 8.73
C GLN A 111 -1.19 24.56 10.23
N GLY A 112 -0.16 24.47 11.07
CA GLY A 112 -0.27 24.64 12.52
C GLY A 112 -1.12 23.56 13.20
N ARG A 113 -1.16 22.35 12.63
CA ARG A 113 -1.90 21.20 13.16
C ARG A 113 -0.99 20.24 13.92
N ASP A 114 -1.58 19.41 14.74
CA ASP A 114 -0.88 18.31 15.39
C ASP A 114 -0.28 17.36 14.35
N VAL A 115 0.96 16.94 14.58
CA VAL A 115 1.70 16.07 13.69
C VAL A 115 1.10 14.66 13.69
N ALA A 116 0.72 14.17 12.52
CA ALA A 116 0.13 12.85 12.36
C ALA A 116 1.13 11.74 12.73
N GLN A 117 0.64 10.74 13.47
CA GLN A 117 1.42 9.55 13.85
C GLN A 117 1.24 8.39 12.86
N ARG A 118 0.31 8.53 11.92
CA ARG A 118 0.02 7.55 10.86
C ARG A 118 -0.56 8.22 9.64
N ALA A 119 -0.35 7.62 8.47
CA ALA A 119 -0.76 8.20 7.20
C ALA A 119 -2.25 8.05 6.92
N ASP A 120 -2.86 6.94 7.35
CA ASP A 120 -4.22 6.54 6.95
C ASP A 120 -4.37 6.49 5.41
N LEU A 121 -3.35 5.93 4.74
CA LEU A 121 -3.27 5.84 3.28
C LEU A 121 -4.49 5.14 2.66
N ARG A 122 -4.98 5.71 1.57
CA ARG A 122 -5.95 5.13 0.64
C ARG A 122 -5.52 5.43 -0.79
N PHE A 123 -6.01 4.64 -1.72
CA PHE A 123 -5.81 4.86 -3.16
C PHE A 123 -7.11 5.26 -3.82
N GLY A 124 -6.99 6.09 -4.87
CA GLY A 124 -8.06 6.41 -5.79
C GLY A 124 -7.55 6.33 -7.22
N SER A 125 -8.45 6.03 -8.14
CA SER A 125 -8.18 6.02 -9.58
C SER A 125 -8.99 7.11 -10.28
N GLY A 126 -8.37 7.81 -11.22
CA GLY A 126 -9.03 8.79 -12.07
C GLY A 126 -9.41 8.25 -13.46
N PRO A 127 -10.18 9.02 -14.24
CA PRO A 127 -10.70 8.60 -15.54
C PRO A 127 -9.63 8.17 -16.56
N SER A 128 -8.46 8.76 -16.50
CA SER A 128 -7.34 8.48 -17.41
C SER A 128 -6.30 7.52 -16.82
N GLY A 129 -6.68 6.69 -15.84
CA GLY A 129 -5.74 5.77 -15.20
C GLY A 129 -4.85 6.42 -14.13
N HIS A 130 -5.02 7.73 -13.87
CA HIS A 130 -4.29 8.41 -12.82
C HIS A 130 -4.47 7.74 -11.46
N VAL A 131 -3.39 7.64 -10.70
CA VAL A 131 -3.43 7.13 -9.33
C VAL A 131 -3.26 8.27 -8.34
N TYR A 132 -4.14 8.27 -7.35
CA TYR A 132 -4.16 9.25 -6.28
C TYR A 132 -3.88 8.57 -4.94
N LEU A 133 -3.08 9.22 -4.12
CA LEU A 133 -2.89 8.90 -2.71
C LEU A 133 -3.76 9.84 -1.88
N LEU A 134 -4.63 9.25 -1.08
CA LEU A 134 -5.59 9.97 -0.24
C LEU A 134 -5.33 9.65 1.22
N ASN A 135 -5.63 10.62 2.05
CA ASN A 135 -5.62 10.45 3.50
C ASN A 135 -6.58 11.47 4.14
N LYS A 136 -6.91 11.27 5.41
CA LYS A 136 -7.76 12.20 6.18
C LYS A 136 -6.98 13.09 7.15
N ARG A 137 -5.64 13.04 7.12
CA ARG A 137 -4.78 13.65 8.13
C ARG A 137 -4.41 15.10 7.81
N ASP A 138 -4.21 15.40 6.52
CA ASP A 138 -3.85 16.76 6.08
C ASP A 138 -4.86 17.37 5.10
N GLY A 139 -5.83 16.58 4.62
CA GLY A 139 -6.85 17.01 3.67
C GLY A 139 -6.33 17.19 2.24
N ILE A 140 -5.12 16.68 1.92
CA ILE A 140 -4.50 16.82 0.60
C ILE A 140 -4.65 15.52 -0.18
N ILE A 141 -5.14 15.64 -1.41
CA ILE A 141 -5.14 14.57 -2.40
C ILE A 141 -3.88 14.72 -3.26
N ARG A 142 -3.07 13.67 -3.33
CA ARG A 142 -1.83 13.66 -4.11
C ARG A 142 -1.96 12.76 -5.32
N ARG A 143 -1.71 13.30 -6.51
CA ARG A 143 -1.63 12.49 -7.73
C ARG A 143 -0.18 12.04 -7.93
N LEU A 144 0.02 10.76 -8.30
CA LEU A 144 1.32 10.30 -8.77
C LEU A 144 1.62 10.94 -10.13
N THR A 145 2.80 11.50 -10.26
CA THR A 145 3.31 12.11 -11.50
C THR A 145 4.78 11.69 -11.69
N ARG A 146 5.29 11.93 -12.88
CA ARG A 146 6.72 11.71 -13.20
C ARG A 146 7.61 12.68 -12.44
#